data_12b20b91083032f9171479722355e343
#
_entry.id   12b20b91083032f9171479722355e343
#
_cell.length_a   1.000
_cell.length_b   1.000
_cell.length_c   1.000
_cell.angle_alpha   90.00
_cell.angle_beta   90.00
_cell.angle_gamma   90.00
#
_symmetry.space_group_name_H-M   'P 1'
#
loop_
_entity.id
_entity.type
_entity.pdbx_description
1 polymer ?
#
loop_
_entity_poly.entity_id
_entity_poly.type
_entity_poly.pdbx_seq_one_letter_code
_entity_poly.pdbx_strand_id
1 'polypeptide(L)'
;MKRIVLFLLWVFSLQSVFAQEVTFTVNSGLSDPVLQTSIERTVSGFLTALNRAYGQKATPDIAQIPMTDGARASVRMLWNNNPFRCDESDIVEPVIRTYDGGYQVRNIPLESVDEKGQPVYKEMVIDLDDTGRITRVNKAIEANLYRKIMQSGSQVYDLRQRQLILNYVEDFRTSYEKKDIDFLEMVFSDDALIITGKVVQRKKGERGIQMKPEITYTKYSKQQYLDRLRSHVFPNTKTIDVTFGTVEVVKHPSIEGYYGVRVRQGYKSVFKSGAIYEDDGYLFMLWDFRDENRPQIHVRTWQPYWMDDAKTQTIPEDQLININSFRITR
;
A
#
# COMPACT_ATOMS: atom_id res chain seq x y z
N MET A 1 3.44 -62.01 -42.72
CA MET A 1 3.97 -61.14 -41.70
C MET A 1 3.37 -59.72 -41.91
N LYS A 2 2.32 -59.42 -41.18
CA LYS A 2 1.64 -58.07 -41.26
C LYS A 2 2.23 -57.20 -40.20
N ARG A 3 2.88 -56.08 -40.60
CA ARG A 3 3.37 -55.04 -39.71
C ARG A 3 2.19 -54.10 -39.36
N ILE A 4 1.76 -54.09 -38.10
CA ILE A 4 0.82 -53.15 -37.55
C ILE A 4 1.63 -51.91 -37.14
N VAL A 5 1.36 -50.79 -37.83
CA VAL A 5 1.88 -49.46 -37.46
C VAL A 5 0.90 -48.85 -36.49
N LEU A 6 1.27 -48.74 -35.21
CA LEU A 6 0.50 -48.06 -34.20
C LEU A 6 0.76 -46.53 -34.33
N PHE A 7 -0.24 -45.77 -34.80
CA PHE A 7 -0.23 -44.32 -34.78
C PHE A 7 -0.68 -43.88 -33.38
N LEU A 8 0.26 -43.46 -32.55
CA LEU A 8 -0.01 -42.76 -31.30
C LEU A 8 -0.46 -41.31 -31.63
N LEU A 9 -1.74 -41.08 -31.62
CA LEU A 9 -2.32 -39.73 -31.62
C LEU A 9 -2.02 -39.06 -30.26
N TRP A 10 -1.04 -38.18 -30.26
CA TRP A 10 -0.82 -37.20 -29.18
C TRP A 10 -1.95 -36.17 -29.24
N VAL A 11 -2.97 -36.39 -28.43
CA VAL A 11 -3.98 -35.38 -28.16
C VAL A 11 -3.31 -34.34 -27.23
N PHE A 12 -2.78 -33.27 -27.82
CA PHE A 12 -2.49 -32.06 -27.07
C PHE A 12 -3.83 -31.50 -26.60
N SER A 13 -4.21 -31.81 -25.37
CA SER A 13 -5.25 -31.04 -24.70
C SER A 13 -4.72 -29.61 -24.53
N LEU A 14 -5.12 -28.71 -25.45
CA LEU A 14 -5.10 -27.30 -25.21
C LEU A 14 -6.01 -27.06 -23.99
N GLN A 15 -5.43 -27.08 -22.80
CA GLN A 15 -6.04 -26.45 -21.66
C GLN A 15 -6.02 -24.95 -21.98
N SER A 16 -7.08 -24.48 -22.64
CA SER A 16 -7.39 -23.05 -22.65
C SER A 16 -7.52 -22.66 -21.19
N VAL A 17 -6.49 -21.97 -20.70
CA VAL A 17 -6.58 -21.25 -19.42
C VAL A 17 -7.62 -20.17 -19.65
N PHE A 18 -8.89 -20.52 -19.41
CA PHE A 18 -9.94 -19.52 -19.34
C PHE A 18 -9.57 -18.58 -18.22
N ALA A 19 -9.21 -17.36 -18.58
CA ALA A 19 -9.06 -16.30 -17.59
C ALA A 19 -10.42 -16.18 -16.89
N GLN A 20 -10.39 -16.29 -15.56
CA GLN A 20 -11.58 -16.17 -14.73
C GLN A 20 -12.20 -14.79 -14.95
N GLU A 21 -13.40 -14.74 -15.50
CA GLU A 21 -14.19 -13.50 -15.55
C GLU A 21 -14.58 -13.10 -14.13
N VAL A 22 -14.58 -11.80 -13.88
CA VAL A 22 -14.96 -11.24 -12.57
C VAL A 22 -16.21 -10.41 -12.75
N THR A 23 -17.21 -10.71 -11.94
CA THR A 23 -18.46 -9.94 -11.83
C THR A 23 -18.41 -9.13 -10.54
N PHE A 24 -18.55 -7.82 -10.66
CA PHE A 24 -18.71 -6.92 -9.54
C PHE A 24 -20.14 -6.42 -9.49
N THR A 25 -20.79 -6.52 -8.33
CA THR A 25 -22.17 -6.10 -8.08
C THR A 25 -22.21 -5.14 -6.90
N VAL A 26 -22.90 -4.02 -7.08
CA VAL A 26 -23.14 -3.02 -6.03
C VAL A 26 -24.34 -3.44 -5.19
N ASN A 27 -24.16 -3.69 -3.91
CA ASN A 27 -25.25 -4.04 -3.00
C ASN A 27 -25.90 -2.83 -2.30
N SER A 28 -25.22 -1.70 -2.22
CA SER A 28 -25.73 -0.47 -1.60
C SER A 28 -24.83 0.75 -1.89
N GLY A 29 -25.29 1.94 -1.49
CA GLY A 29 -24.51 3.19 -1.58
C GLY A 29 -24.80 4.02 -2.84
N LEU A 30 -25.58 3.52 -3.79
CA LEU A 30 -26.02 4.24 -4.99
C LEU A 30 -27.54 4.21 -5.10
N SER A 31 -28.10 5.33 -5.56
CA SER A 31 -29.53 5.47 -5.88
C SER A 31 -29.80 5.60 -7.38
N ASP A 32 -28.77 5.93 -8.17
CA ASP A 32 -28.87 6.05 -9.63
C ASP A 32 -28.51 4.71 -10.30
N PRO A 33 -29.49 4.02 -10.93
CA PRO A 33 -29.25 2.72 -11.56
C PRO A 33 -28.36 2.81 -12.81
N VAL A 34 -28.28 3.96 -13.48
CA VAL A 34 -27.40 4.15 -14.65
C VAL A 34 -25.95 4.20 -14.20
N LEU A 35 -25.69 5.00 -13.16
CA LEU A 35 -24.37 5.07 -12.57
C LEU A 35 -23.95 3.72 -11.94
N GLN A 36 -24.87 3.04 -11.26
CA GLN A 36 -24.62 1.70 -10.73
C GLN A 36 -24.16 0.74 -11.82
N THR A 37 -24.90 0.64 -12.92
CA THR A 37 -24.54 -0.22 -14.06
C THR A 37 -23.19 0.18 -14.68
N SER A 38 -22.89 1.50 -14.73
CA SER A 38 -21.60 2.00 -15.22
C SER A 38 -20.45 1.53 -14.33
N ILE A 39 -20.58 1.68 -13.01
CA ILE A 39 -19.57 1.26 -12.04
C ILE A 39 -19.36 -0.26 -12.07
N GLU A 40 -20.44 -1.03 -12.04
CA GLU A 40 -20.39 -2.49 -12.10
C GLU A 40 -19.66 -2.99 -13.35
N ARG A 41 -19.97 -2.42 -14.51
CA ARG A 41 -19.30 -2.75 -15.77
C ARG A 41 -17.81 -2.35 -15.77
N THR A 42 -17.52 -1.16 -15.29
CA THR A 42 -16.14 -0.63 -15.27
C THR A 42 -15.25 -1.47 -14.35
N VAL A 43 -15.73 -1.76 -13.14
CA VAL A 43 -14.95 -2.55 -12.16
C VAL A 43 -14.82 -4.00 -12.62
N SER A 44 -15.92 -4.65 -13.07
CA SER A 44 -15.88 -6.02 -13.61
C SER A 44 -14.89 -6.15 -14.78
N GLY A 45 -14.96 -5.21 -15.73
CA GLY A 45 -14.08 -5.19 -16.89
C GLY A 45 -12.60 -5.01 -16.49
N PHE A 46 -12.32 -4.14 -15.53
CA PHE A 46 -10.99 -3.92 -15.01
C PHE A 46 -10.42 -5.18 -14.33
N LEU A 47 -11.15 -5.78 -13.41
CA LEU A 47 -10.72 -6.98 -12.70
C LEU A 47 -10.56 -8.19 -13.63
N THR A 48 -11.44 -8.36 -14.60
CA THR A 48 -11.31 -9.39 -15.64
C THR A 48 -10.06 -9.18 -16.49
N ALA A 49 -9.72 -7.93 -16.85
CA ALA A 49 -8.50 -7.62 -17.58
C ALA A 49 -7.23 -7.98 -16.78
N LEU A 50 -7.22 -7.75 -15.46
CA LEU A 50 -6.14 -8.17 -14.57
C LEU A 50 -6.00 -9.70 -14.54
N ASN A 51 -7.11 -10.43 -14.35
CA ASN A 51 -7.11 -11.89 -14.30
C ASN A 51 -6.63 -12.52 -15.61
N ARG A 52 -7.06 -11.96 -16.74
CA ARG A 52 -6.59 -12.40 -18.08
C ARG A 52 -5.09 -12.19 -18.23
N ALA A 53 -4.59 -11.02 -17.87
CA ALA A 53 -3.16 -10.70 -17.97
C ALA A 53 -2.33 -11.61 -17.04
N TYR A 54 -2.81 -11.86 -15.82
CA TYR A 54 -2.14 -12.73 -14.86
C TYR A 54 -2.01 -14.16 -15.40
N GLY A 55 -3.10 -14.73 -15.91
CA GLY A 55 -3.11 -16.07 -16.52
C GLY A 55 -2.20 -16.19 -17.75
N GLN A 56 -2.12 -15.14 -18.56
CA GLN A 56 -1.28 -15.07 -19.76
C GLN A 56 0.18 -14.64 -19.47
N LYS A 57 0.51 -14.28 -18.24
CA LYS A 57 1.80 -13.67 -17.85
C LYS A 57 2.17 -12.46 -18.72
N ALA A 58 1.17 -11.65 -19.03
CA ALA A 58 1.26 -10.47 -19.89
C ALA A 58 0.96 -9.18 -19.09
N THR A 59 1.15 -8.04 -19.73
CA THR A 59 0.71 -6.75 -19.17
C THR A 59 -0.81 -6.61 -19.33
N PRO A 60 -1.55 -6.07 -18.32
CA PRO A 60 -2.99 -5.87 -18.43
C PRO A 60 -3.37 -4.93 -19.57
N ASP A 61 -4.27 -5.39 -20.43
CA ASP A 61 -4.91 -4.53 -21.43
C ASP A 61 -6.09 -3.79 -20.79
N ILE A 62 -5.80 -2.58 -20.35
CA ILE A 62 -6.75 -1.66 -19.71
C ILE A 62 -7.05 -0.44 -20.58
N ALA A 63 -6.71 -0.48 -21.88
CA ALA A 63 -6.85 0.67 -22.78
C ALA A 63 -8.30 1.11 -22.91
N GLN A 64 -9.25 0.17 -22.97
CA GLN A 64 -10.67 0.43 -23.14
C GLN A 64 -11.44 0.58 -21.81
N ILE A 65 -10.78 0.36 -20.68
CA ILE A 65 -11.40 0.56 -19.36
C ILE A 65 -11.56 2.07 -19.09
N PRO A 66 -12.76 2.55 -18.70
CA PRO A 66 -12.94 3.94 -18.29
C PRO A 66 -12.09 4.26 -17.06
N MET A 67 -10.92 4.88 -17.26
CA MET A 67 -10.03 5.31 -16.18
C MET A 67 -9.16 6.49 -16.60
N THR A 68 -8.69 7.25 -15.60
CA THR A 68 -7.76 8.35 -15.82
C THR A 68 -6.37 7.82 -16.19
N ASP A 69 -5.54 8.66 -16.83
CA ASP A 69 -4.17 8.29 -17.16
C ASP A 69 -3.32 8.05 -15.91
N GLY A 70 -3.56 8.80 -14.84
CA GLY A 70 -2.91 8.60 -13.53
C GLY A 70 -3.27 7.22 -12.93
N ALA A 71 -4.55 6.83 -12.97
CA ALA A 71 -4.97 5.51 -12.52
C ALA A 71 -4.35 4.39 -13.38
N ARG A 72 -4.27 4.59 -14.70
CA ARG A 72 -3.63 3.68 -15.65
C ARG A 72 -2.14 3.49 -15.35
N ALA A 73 -1.44 4.59 -15.12
CA ALA A 73 -0.02 4.58 -14.72
C ALA A 73 0.17 3.85 -13.39
N SER A 74 -0.67 4.13 -12.40
CA SER A 74 -0.67 3.48 -11.08
C SER A 74 -0.81 1.97 -11.18
N VAL A 75 -1.77 1.46 -11.97
CA VAL A 75 -1.95 0.03 -12.21
C VAL A 75 -0.71 -0.60 -12.84
N ARG A 76 -0.11 0.05 -13.84
CA ARG A 76 1.13 -0.43 -14.47
C ARG A 76 2.30 -0.49 -13.50
N MET A 77 2.47 0.52 -12.65
CA MET A 77 3.53 0.53 -11.63
C MET A 77 3.35 -0.60 -10.63
N LEU A 78 2.12 -0.81 -10.12
CA LEU A 78 1.81 -1.93 -9.22
C LEU A 78 2.05 -3.27 -9.87
N TRP A 79 1.61 -3.43 -11.12
CA TRP A 79 1.82 -4.65 -11.90
C TRP A 79 3.29 -4.96 -12.11
N ASN A 80 4.08 -3.96 -12.46
CA ASN A 80 5.53 -4.12 -12.66
C ASN A 80 6.28 -4.47 -11.37
N ASN A 81 5.76 -4.06 -10.21
CA ASN A 81 6.32 -4.44 -8.94
C ASN A 81 6.05 -5.92 -8.63
N ASN A 82 4.80 -6.34 -8.68
CA ASN A 82 4.39 -7.74 -8.47
C ASN A 82 3.02 -7.95 -9.13
N PRO A 83 2.92 -8.75 -10.20
CA PRO A 83 1.65 -9.06 -10.84
C PRO A 83 0.66 -9.70 -9.86
N PHE A 84 -0.61 -9.37 -10.01
CA PHE A 84 -1.69 -9.81 -9.12
C PHE A 84 -2.98 -10.07 -9.91
N ARG A 85 -3.88 -10.85 -9.32
CA ARG A 85 -5.21 -11.12 -9.85
C ARG A 85 -6.27 -10.88 -8.79
N CYS A 86 -7.51 -10.72 -9.22
CA CYS A 86 -8.65 -10.85 -8.33
C CYS A 86 -8.83 -12.33 -7.99
N ASP A 87 -8.96 -12.65 -6.71
CA ASP A 87 -9.05 -14.05 -6.23
C ASP A 87 -10.46 -14.62 -6.34
N GLU A 88 -11.48 -13.75 -6.38
CA GLU A 88 -12.89 -14.13 -6.46
C GLU A 88 -13.48 -13.81 -7.84
N SER A 89 -14.45 -14.65 -8.28
CA SER A 89 -15.22 -14.43 -9.52
C SER A 89 -16.41 -13.50 -9.34
N ASP A 90 -16.98 -13.50 -8.13
CA ASP A 90 -18.21 -12.75 -7.82
C ASP A 90 -17.97 -11.91 -6.57
N ILE A 91 -17.94 -10.59 -6.76
CA ILE A 91 -17.71 -9.62 -5.70
C ILE A 91 -18.97 -8.80 -5.49
N VAL A 92 -19.45 -8.74 -4.26
CA VAL A 92 -20.66 -7.99 -3.88
C VAL A 92 -20.30 -7.02 -2.76
N GLU A 93 -20.08 -5.75 -3.10
CA GLU A 93 -19.63 -4.74 -2.13
C GLU A 93 -20.45 -3.44 -2.22
N PRO A 94 -20.53 -2.66 -1.13
CA PRO A 94 -21.10 -1.32 -1.18
C PRO A 94 -20.21 -0.35 -1.91
N VAL A 95 -20.82 0.68 -2.46
CA VAL A 95 -20.12 1.87 -2.96
C VAL A 95 -20.19 2.98 -1.92
N ILE A 96 -19.05 3.49 -1.52
CA ILE A 96 -18.92 4.54 -0.50
C ILE A 96 -18.78 5.89 -1.23
N ARG A 97 -19.60 6.89 -0.87
CA ARG A 97 -19.42 8.23 -1.39
C ARG A 97 -18.18 8.88 -0.75
N THR A 98 -17.31 9.45 -1.58
CA THR A 98 -16.11 10.14 -1.14
C THR A 98 -16.38 11.61 -0.83
N TYR A 99 -15.48 12.24 -0.08
CA TYR A 99 -15.62 13.65 0.33
C TYR A 99 -15.54 14.64 -0.84
N ASP A 100 -14.87 14.27 -1.94
CA ASP A 100 -14.73 15.05 -3.17
C ASP A 100 -15.88 14.85 -4.16
N GLY A 101 -16.90 14.06 -3.76
CA GLY A 101 -18.12 13.82 -4.53
C GLY A 101 -18.05 12.62 -5.48
N GLY A 102 -16.92 11.93 -5.52
CA GLY A 102 -16.77 10.65 -6.22
C GLY A 102 -17.25 9.46 -5.41
N TYR A 103 -16.75 8.28 -5.77
CA TYR A 103 -17.14 7.00 -5.18
C TYR A 103 -15.91 6.13 -4.91
N GLN A 104 -16.02 5.25 -3.93
CA GLN A 104 -14.96 4.31 -3.57
C GLN A 104 -15.53 2.90 -3.41
N VAL A 105 -14.87 1.92 -4.01
CA VAL A 105 -15.10 0.49 -3.79
C VAL A 105 -13.91 -0.06 -3.03
N ARG A 106 -14.19 -0.83 -1.98
CA ARG A 106 -13.17 -1.45 -1.11
C ARG A 106 -13.37 -2.96 -1.03
N ASN A 107 -12.50 -3.64 -0.28
CA ASN A 107 -12.54 -5.08 -0.01
C ASN A 107 -12.42 -5.97 -1.26
N ILE A 108 -11.83 -5.46 -2.34
CA ILE A 108 -11.59 -6.28 -3.53
C ILE A 108 -10.42 -7.21 -3.25
N PRO A 109 -10.64 -8.53 -3.19
CA PRO A 109 -9.60 -9.48 -2.83
C PRO A 109 -8.58 -9.64 -3.96
N LEU A 110 -7.30 -9.55 -3.61
CA LEU A 110 -6.18 -9.73 -4.52
C LEU A 110 -5.31 -10.90 -4.09
N GLU A 111 -4.90 -11.69 -5.04
CA GLU A 111 -3.85 -12.68 -4.90
C GLU A 111 -2.65 -12.31 -5.77
N SER A 112 -1.47 -12.43 -5.19
CA SER A 112 -0.18 -12.40 -5.87
C SER A 112 0.68 -13.55 -5.36
N VAL A 113 1.90 -13.72 -5.85
CA VAL A 113 2.84 -14.68 -5.29
C VAL A 113 4.08 -14.01 -4.74
N ASP A 114 4.62 -14.55 -3.66
CA ASP A 114 5.89 -14.11 -3.11
C ASP A 114 7.09 -14.65 -3.92
N GLU A 115 8.29 -14.36 -3.46
CA GLU A 115 9.54 -14.82 -4.08
C GLU A 115 9.75 -16.35 -3.99
N LYS A 116 8.99 -17.04 -3.14
CA LYS A 116 8.98 -18.50 -2.99
C LYS A 116 7.85 -19.15 -3.77
N GLY A 117 7.04 -18.36 -4.50
CA GLY A 117 5.87 -18.83 -5.22
C GLY A 117 4.66 -19.13 -4.33
N GLN A 118 4.66 -18.67 -3.08
CA GLN A 118 3.54 -18.84 -2.17
C GLN A 118 2.49 -17.72 -2.39
N PRO A 119 1.20 -18.04 -2.29
CA PRO A 119 0.15 -17.04 -2.45
C PRO A 119 0.21 -16.00 -1.33
N VAL A 120 0.02 -14.74 -1.71
CA VAL A 120 -0.08 -13.58 -0.81
C VAL A 120 -1.37 -12.87 -1.11
N TYR A 121 -2.22 -12.76 -0.09
CA TYR A 121 -3.53 -12.13 -0.18
C TYR A 121 -3.48 -10.70 0.34
N LYS A 122 -4.10 -9.79 -0.40
CA LYS A 122 -4.22 -8.37 -0.11
C LYS A 122 -5.62 -7.89 -0.49
N GLU A 123 -5.92 -6.65 -0.18
CA GLU A 123 -7.14 -6.00 -0.64
C GLU A 123 -6.80 -4.79 -1.53
N MET A 124 -7.66 -4.49 -2.48
CA MET A 124 -7.60 -3.31 -3.34
C MET A 124 -8.71 -2.33 -2.98
N VAL A 125 -8.38 -1.04 -3.15
CA VAL A 125 -9.34 0.05 -3.17
C VAL A 125 -9.33 0.70 -4.55
N ILE A 126 -10.53 0.99 -5.07
CA ILE A 126 -10.75 1.68 -6.34
C ILE A 126 -11.59 2.92 -6.07
N ASP A 127 -11.07 4.09 -6.46
CA ASP A 127 -11.85 5.32 -6.46
C ASP A 127 -12.36 5.59 -7.88
N LEU A 128 -13.58 6.12 -7.96
CA LEU A 128 -14.25 6.45 -9.21
C LEU A 128 -14.80 7.89 -9.13
N ASP A 129 -14.86 8.57 -10.25
CA ASP A 129 -15.55 9.85 -10.33
C ASP A 129 -17.09 9.68 -10.40
N ASP A 130 -17.80 10.78 -10.50
CA ASP A 130 -19.26 10.84 -10.59
C ASP A 130 -19.85 10.24 -11.87
N THR A 131 -19.00 9.87 -12.84
CA THR A 131 -19.38 9.17 -14.08
C THR A 131 -19.11 7.67 -14.03
N GLY A 132 -18.48 7.18 -12.94
CA GLY A 132 -18.07 5.78 -12.79
C GLY A 132 -16.74 5.43 -13.47
N ARG A 133 -15.91 6.45 -13.82
CA ARG A 133 -14.57 6.27 -14.35
C ARG A 133 -13.57 6.12 -13.21
N ILE A 134 -12.68 5.12 -13.28
CA ILE A 134 -11.65 4.89 -12.26
C ILE A 134 -10.64 6.05 -12.23
N THR A 135 -10.48 6.65 -11.07
CA THR A 135 -9.55 7.77 -10.83
C THR A 135 -8.31 7.37 -10.04
N ARG A 136 -8.42 6.33 -9.21
CA ARG A 136 -7.32 5.86 -8.36
C ARG A 136 -7.44 4.36 -8.11
N VAL A 137 -6.29 3.66 -8.07
CA VAL A 137 -6.18 2.25 -7.71
C VAL A 137 -5.01 2.09 -6.76
N ASN A 138 -5.28 1.55 -5.57
CA ASN A 138 -4.25 1.27 -4.56
C ASN A 138 -4.51 -0.04 -3.83
N LYS A 139 -3.48 -0.52 -3.12
CA LYS A 139 -3.68 -1.56 -2.11
C LYS A 139 -4.32 -0.94 -0.88
N ALA A 140 -5.39 -1.53 -0.41
CA ALA A 140 -6.17 -1.03 0.73
C ALA A 140 -5.50 -1.35 2.07
N ILE A 141 -5.76 -0.54 3.08
CA ILE A 141 -5.65 -0.95 4.49
C ILE A 141 -6.70 -2.05 4.73
N GLU A 142 -6.33 -3.07 5.50
CA GLU A 142 -7.25 -4.18 5.82
C GLU A 142 -8.63 -3.67 6.26
N ALA A 143 -9.70 -4.30 5.77
CA ALA A 143 -11.09 -3.86 5.99
C ALA A 143 -11.44 -3.67 7.47
N ASN A 144 -10.98 -4.56 8.35
CA ASN A 144 -11.21 -4.44 9.78
C ASN A 144 -10.54 -3.21 10.39
N LEU A 145 -9.33 -2.88 9.93
CA LEU A 145 -8.59 -1.72 10.39
C LEU A 145 -9.23 -0.42 9.87
N TYR A 146 -9.61 -0.38 8.59
CA TYR A 146 -10.35 0.74 8.01
C TYR A 146 -11.64 1.01 8.79
N ARG A 147 -12.47 -0.03 9.03
CA ARG A 147 -13.72 0.09 9.78
C ARG A 147 -13.47 0.61 11.20
N LYS A 148 -12.47 0.08 11.89
CA LYS A 148 -12.10 0.52 13.24
C LYS A 148 -11.73 2.01 13.27
N ILE A 149 -10.97 2.50 12.30
CA ILE A 149 -10.59 3.93 12.22
C ILE A 149 -11.81 4.80 11.90
N MET A 150 -12.66 4.37 10.96
CA MET A 150 -13.86 5.11 10.57
C MET A 150 -14.91 5.16 11.68
N GLN A 151 -15.02 4.12 12.50
CA GLN A 151 -15.98 4.03 13.60
C GLN A 151 -15.44 4.53 14.94
N SER A 152 -14.12 4.59 15.10
CA SER A 152 -13.55 5.03 16.39
C SER A 152 -13.95 6.48 16.66
N GLY A 153 -14.43 6.75 17.87
CA GLY A 153 -14.54 8.10 18.42
C GLY A 153 -13.17 8.74 18.66
N SER A 154 -12.24 8.57 17.70
CA SER A 154 -10.89 9.12 17.72
C SER A 154 -10.94 10.64 17.82
N GLN A 155 -9.84 11.27 18.18
CA GLN A 155 -9.70 12.74 18.27
C GLN A 155 -9.99 13.48 16.96
N VAL A 156 -10.22 12.76 15.86
CA VAL A 156 -10.67 13.28 14.56
C VAL A 156 -12.16 13.03 14.43
N TYR A 157 -12.97 14.02 14.83
CA TYR A 157 -14.43 13.89 14.81
C TYR A 157 -15.05 13.99 13.42
N ASP A 158 -14.35 14.63 12.46
CA ASP A 158 -14.83 14.79 11.10
C ASP A 158 -14.57 13.53 10.27
N LEU A 159 -15.65 12.90 9.79
CA LEU A 159 -15.61 11.70 8.95
C LEU A 159 -14.89 11.96 7.61
N ARG A 160 -15.12 13.14 7.02
CA ARG A 160 -14.45 13.59 5.79
C ARG A 160 -12.93 13.64 6.01
N GLN A 161 -12.50 14.25 7.10
CA GLN A 161 -11.08 14.38 7.41
C GLN A 161 -10.43 13.00 7.66
N ARG A 162 -11.12 12.08 8.32
CA ARG A 162 -10.63 10.70 8.49
C ARG A 162 -10.45 9.98 7.15
N GLN A 163 -11.42 10.11 6.26
CA GLN A 163 -11.35 9.51 4.93
C GLN A 163 -10.18 10.09 4.13
N LEU A 164 -10.00 11.41 4.13
CA LEU A 164 -8.89 12.10 3.48
C LEU A 164 -7.53 11.60 3.99
N ILE A 165 -7.33 11.57 5.31
CA ILE A 165 -6.08 11.09 5.92
C ILE A 165 -5.80 9.64 5.52
N LEU A 166 -6.81 8.76 5.58
CA LEU A 166 -6.63 7.35 5.21
C LEU A 166 -6.27 7.18 3.74
N ASN A 167 -6.88 7.94 2.84
CA ASN A 167 -6.54 7.90 1.41
C ASN A 167 -5.06 8.25 1.19
N TYR A 168 -4.56 9.32 1.81
CA TYR A 168 -3.14 9.70 1.69
C TYR A 168 -2.19 8.72 2.38
N VAL A 169 -2.60 8.07 3.45
CA VAL A 169 -1.82 7.01 4.12
C VAL A 169 -1.72 5.77 3.20
N GLU A 170 -2.79 5.41 2.50
CA GLU A 170 -2.79 4.33 1.52
C GLU A 170 -1.94 4.68 0.28
N ASP A 171 -2.04 5.93 -0.20
CA ASP A 171 -1.19 6.42 -1.28
C ASP A 171 0.29 6.38 -0.90
N PHE A 172 0.63 6.86 0.29
CA PHE A 172 2.00 6.83 0.81
C PHE A 172 2.55 5.41 0.90
N ARG A 173 1.78 4.47 1.46
CA ARG A 173 2.16 3.06 1.49
C ARG A 173 2.41 2.52 0.08
N THR A 174 1.45 2.73 -0.81
CA THR A 174 1.45 2.18 -2.16
C THR A 174 2.53 2.82 -3.04
N SER A 175 2.96 4.06 -2.74
CA SER A 175 4.02 4.76 -3.49
C SER A 175 5.36 4.03 -3.47
N TYR A 176 5.71 3.35 -2.38
CA TYR A 176 6.91 2.52 -2.33
C TYR A 176 6.80 1.29 -3.22
N GLU A 177 5.66 0.64 -3.25
CA GLU A 177 5.43 -0.52 -4.12
C GLU A 177 5.41 -0.12 -5.60
N LYS A 178 4.87 1.05 -5.90
CA LYS A 178 4.91 1.68 -7.24
C LYS A 178 6.29 2.20 -7.61
N LYS A 179 7.19 2.40 -6.65
CA LYS A 179 8.45 3.15 -6.80
C LYS A 179 8.21 4.57 -7.31
N ASP A 180 7.12 5.16 -6.84
CA ASP A 180 6.60 6.46 -7.28
C ASP A 180 7.35 7.59 -6.57
N ILE A 181 8.46 8.00 -7.17
CA ILE A 181 9.30 9.09 -6.66
C ILE A 181 8.56 10.43 -6.74
N ASP A 182 7.76 10.63 -7.77
CA ASP A 182 7.08 11.91 -8.02
C ASP A 182 6.03 12.16 -6.91
N PHE A 183 5.28 11.11 -6.53
CA PHE A 183 4.38 11.20 -5.40
C PHE A 183 5.14 11.48 -4.08
N LEU A 184 6.23 10.77 -3.83
CA LEU A 184 7.03 10.99 -2.61
C LEU A 184 7.64 12.40 -2.58
N GLU A 185 8.07 12.93 -3.72
CA GLU A 185 8.59 14.30 -3.83
C GLU A 185 7.49 15.34 -3.58
N MET A 186 6.28 15.10 -4.05
CA MET A 186 5.13 15.97 -3.83
C MET A 186 4.68 15.96 -2.35
N VAL A 187 4.64 14.78 -1.72
CA VAL A 187 4.04 14.62 -0.40
C VAL A 187 4.97 15.02 0.75
N PHE A 188 6.29 14.97 0.58
CA PHE A 188 7.20 15.52 1.58
C PHE A 188 7.32 17.04 1.44
N SER A 189 7.21 17.78 2.55
CA SER A 189 7.52 19.22 2.58
C SER A 189 8.99 19.45 2.25
N ASP A 190 9.34 20.64 1.77
CA ASP A 190 10.72 20.93 1.37
C ASP A 190 11.71 20.90 2.55
N ASP A 191 11.22 21.19 3.75
CA ASP A 191 11.93 21.12 5.02
C ASP A 191 11.70 19.81 5.79
N ALA A 192 11.14 18.77 5.14
CA ALA A 192 10.81 17.53 5.81
C ALA A 192 12.01 16.89 6.50
N LEU A 193 11.80 16.51 7.76
CA LEU A 193 12.76 15.78 8.57
C LEU A 193 12.46 14.27 8.51
N ILE A 194 13.37 13.50 7.93
CA ILE A 194 13.26 12.05 7.85
C ILE A 194 14.26 11.42 8.83
N ILE A 195 13.77 10.59 9.75
CA ILE A 195 14.55 9.94 10.79
C ILE A 195 14.40 8.42 10.64
N THR A 196 15.51 7.70 10.61
CA THR A 196 15.53 6.24 10.61
C THR A 196 16.29 5.71 11.81
N GLY A 197 15.64 4.86 12.60
CA GLY A 197 16.25 4.19 13.74
C GLY A 197 16.84 2.83 13.34
N LYS A 198 17.97 2.48 13.94
CA LYS A 198 18.59 1.16 13.82
C LYS A 198 19.03 0.69 15.19
N VAL A 199 18.71 -0.56 15.55
CA VAL A 199 19.22 -1.17 16.77
C VAL A 199 20.71 -1.40 16.63
N VAL A 200 21.46 -0.95 17.61
CA VAL A 200 22.90 -1.22 17.73
C VAL A 200 23.12 -2.05 19.00
N GLN A 201 23.60 -3.27 18.80
CA GLN A 201 24.05 -4.10 19.90
C GLN A 201 25.46 -3.64 20.31
N ARG A 202 25.60 -3.06 21.49
CA ARG A 202 26.91 -2.74 22.02
C ARG A 202 27.62 -4.04 22.43
N LYS A 203 28.81 -4.27 21.88
CA LYS A 203 29.66 -5.40 22.28
C LYS A 203 29.92 -5.35 23.79
N LYS A 204 30.05 -6.52 24.43
CA LYS A 204 30.33 -6.69 25.86
C LYS A 204 31.39 -5.67 26.32
N GLY A 205 31.05 -4.86 27.31
CA GLY A 205 32.05 -4.03 27.97
C GLY A 205 33.11 -4.89 28.64
N GLU A 206 34.31 -4.31 28.97
CA GLU A 206 35.47 -4.98 29.53
C GLU A 206 35.20 -5.83 30.81
N ARG A 207 34.01 -5.70 31.42
CA ARG A 207 33.59 -6.43 32.62
C ARG A 207 32.51 -7.49 32.34
N GLY A 208 32.26 -7.89 31.08
CA GLY A 208 31.32 -8.95 30.77
C GLY A 208 29.83 -8.57 30.95
N ILE A 209 29.51 -7.32 31.27
CA ILE A 209 28.15 -6.83 31.44
C ILE A 209 27.53 -6.67 30.04
N GLN A 210 26.44 -7.40 29.76
CA GLN A 210 25.62 -7.19 28.56
C GLN A 210 24.98 -5.80 28.63
N MET A 211 25.41 -4.89 27.75
CA MET A 211 24.77 -3.58 27.64
C MET A 211 23.42 -3.75 26.94
N LYS A 212 22.39 -3.02 27.40
CA LYS A 212 21.07 -3.03 26.77
C LYS A 212 21.22 -2.52 25.31
N PRO A 213 20.48 -3.12 24.35
CA PRO A 213 20.45 -2.62 23.00
C PRO A 213 19.92 -1.18 22.96
N GLU A 214 20.49 -0.36 22.09
CA GLU A 214 20.13 1.05 21.93
C GLU A 214 19.76 1.34 20.49
N ILE A 215 18.80 2.25 20.26
CA ILE A 215 18.46 2.69 18.91
C ILE A 215 19.30 3.91 18.55
N THR A 216 20.07 3.79 17.48
CA THR A 216 20.76 4.92 16.87
C THR A 216 19.91 5.51 15.75
N TYR A 217 19.74 6.83 15.75
CA TYR A 217 18.94 7.55 14.78
C TYR A 217 19.80 8.29 13.76
N THR A 218 19.49 8.09 12.48
CA THR A 218 20.08 8.85 11.37
C THR A 218 19.02 9.80 10.83
N LYS A 219 19.39 11.07 10.62
CA LYS A 219 18.54 12.13 10.09
C LYS A 219 18.89 12.40 8.63
N TYR A 220 17.88 12.60 7.81
CA TYR A 220 18.00 12.95 6.39
C TYR A 220 17.10 14.14 6.09
N SER A 221 17.53 15.01 5.18
CA SER A 221 16.64 15.94 4.50
C SER A 221 15.78 15.20 3.47
N LYS A 222 14.70 15.84 2.99
CA LYS A 222 13.90 15.35 1.86
C LYS A 222 14.79 14.93 0.70
N GLN A 223 15.68 15.82 0.25
CA GLN A 223 16.55 15.58 -0.89
C GLN A 223 17.46 14.35 -0.68
N GLN A 224 18.13 14.26 0.44
CA GLN A 224 19.02 13.11 0.75
C GLN A 224 18.25 11.79 0.75
N TYR A 225 17.04 11.80 1.28
CA TYR A 225 16.21 10.59 1.35
C TYR A 225 15.71 10.17 -0.04
N LEU A 226 15.19 11.12 -0.83
CA LEU A 226 14.68 10.84 -2.18
C LEU A 226 15.80 10.43 -3.14
N ASP A 227 16.98 11.06 -3.05
CA ASP A 227 18.14 10.69 -3.86
C ASP A 227 18.59 9.26 -3.57
N ARG A 228 18.56 8.84 -2.29
CA ARG A 228 18.84 7.45 -1.91
C ARG A 228 17.81 6.47 -2.50
N LEU A 229 16.52 6.81 -2.48
CA LEU A 229 15.48 5.98 -3.09
C LEU A 229 15.68 5.90 -4.60
N ARG A 230 15.90 7.03 -5.26
CA ARG A 230 16.03 7.17 -6.72
C ARG A 230 17.26 6.46 -7.27
N SER A 231 18.40 6.57 -6.58
CA SER A 231 19.68 6.08 -7.09
C SER A 231 20.07 4.69 -6.58
N HIS A 232 19.60 4.28 -5.39
CA HIS A 232 20.08 3.04 -4.76
C HIS A 232 18.96 2.03 -4.49
N VAL A 233 17.80 2.46 -3.96
CA VAL A 233 16.78 1.51 -3.52
C VAL A 233 15.96 1.02 -4.71
N PHE A 234 15.24 1.92 -5.37
CA PHE A 234 14.29 1.56 -6.43
C PHE A 234 14.92 0.89 -7.65
N PRO A 235 16.07 1.37 -8.18
CA PRO A 235 16.70 0.72 -9.33
C PRO A 235 17.21 -0.69 -9.05
N ASN A 236 17.60 -0.98 -7.81
CA ASN A 236 18.19 -2.27 -7.43
C ASN A 236 17.16 -3.27 -6.88
N THR A 237 15.93 -2.84 -6.66
CA THR A 237 14.88 -3.68 -6.08
C THR A 237 13.99 -4.25 -7.18
N LYS A 238 13.73 -5.56 -7.15
CA LYS A 238 12.77 -6.25 -7.99
C LYS A 238 11.36 -5.99 -7.50
N THR A 239 11.06 -6.37 -6.25
CA THR A 239 9.75 -6.17 -5.62
C THR A 239 9.90 -5.45 -4.28
N ILE A 240 8.91 -4.62 -3.95
CA ILE A 240 8.72 -4.02 -2.63
C ILE A 240 7.32 -4.38 -2.18
N ASP A 241 7.20 -4.85 -0.94
CA ASP A 241 5.92 -5.11 -0.28
C ASP A 241 5.88 -4.33 1.04
N VAL A 242 4.85 -3.53 1.22
CA VAL A 242 4.62 -2.74 2.43
C VAL A 242 3.30 -3.13 3.05
N THR A 243 3.31 -3.50 4.31
CA THR A 243 2.09 -3.81 5.06
C THR A 243 1.89 -2.80 6.17
N PHE A 244 0.65 -2.35 6.35
CA PHE A 244 0.25 -1.53 7.48
C PHE A 244 -0.68 -2.34 8.38
N GLY A 245 -0.25 -2.52 9.63
CA GLY A 245 -1.07 -3.11 10.69
C GLY A 245 -1.85 -2.03 11.43
N THR A 246 -1.62 -1.90 12.75
CA THR A 246 -2.31 -0.88 13.55
C THR A 246 -2.00 0.53 13.03
N VAL A 247 -3.06 1.31 12.78
CA VAL A 247 -2.97 2.73 12.41
C VAL A 247 -3.61 3.55 13.51
N GLU A 248 -2.90 4.55 14.00
CA GLU A 248 -3.37 5.52 14.98
C GLU A 248 -3.27 6.92 14.40
N VAL A 249 -4.36 7.68 14.46
CA VAL A 249 -4.42 9.06 13.98
C VAL A 249 -4.75 9.97 15.14
N VAL A 250 -3.90 10.96 15.39
CA VAL A 250 -4.03 11.91 16.50
C VAL A 250 -3.95 13.32 15.95
N LYS A 251 -4.94 14.15 16.27
CA LYS A 251 -4.92 15.59 15.94
C LYS A 251 -3.84 16.31 16.78
N HIS A 252 -3.11 17.25 16.15
CA HIS A 252 -2.13 18.05 16.89
C HIS A 252 -2.84 18.92 17.94
N PRO A 253 -2.36 18.96 19.21
CA PRO A 253 -3.09 19.59 20.30
C PRO A 253 -3.19 21.12 20.15
N SER A 254 -2.28 21.77 19.44
CA SER A 254 -2.16 23.24 19.35
C SER A 254 -2.20 23.82 17.94
N ILE A 255 -2.09 22.99 16.91
CA ILE A 255 -2.04 23.45 15.52
C ILE A 255 -3.13 22.75 14.72
N GLU A 256 -4.08 23.53 14.22
CA GLU A 256 -5.15 23.01 13.38
C GLU A 256 -4.62 22.53 12.04
N GLY A 257 -5.24 21.46 11.50
CA GLY A 257 -4.84 20.85 10.23
C GLY A 257 -3.63 19.93 10.31
N TYR A 258 -2.95 19.86 11.47
CA TYR A 258 -1.84 18.91 11.67
C TYR A 258 -2.29 17.64 12.36
N TYR A 259 -1.83 16.49 11.82
CA TYR A 259 -2.15 15.16 12.35
C TYR A 259 -0.90 14.30 12.45
N GLY A 260 -0.73 13.63 13.58
CA GLY A 260 0.21 12.53 13.75
C GLY A 260 -0.43 11.23 13.32
N VAL A 261 0.22 10.52 12.41
CA VAL A 261 -0.18 9.18 11.99
C VAL A 261 0.92 8.20 12.36
N ARG A 262 0.62 7.26 13.24
CA ARG A 262 1.53 6.17 13.63
C ARG A 262 0.98 4.85 13.10
N VAL A 263 1.83 4.10 12.41
CA VAL A 263 1.47 2.79 11.87
C VAL A 263 2.49 1.73 12.27
N ARG A 264 2.02 0.51 12.54
CA ARG A 264 2.88 -0.66 12.52
C ARG A 264 3.12 -1.04 11.06
N GLN A 265 4.35 -0.95 10.61
CA GLN A 265 4.72 -1.20 9.23
C GLN A 265 5.63 -2.42 9.14
N GLY A 266 5.25 -3.39 8.29
CA GLY A 266 6.17 -4.36 7.74
C GLY A 266 6.68 -3.85 6.39
N TYR A 267 7.97 -4.03 6.14
CA TYR A 267 8.61 -3.70 4.87
C TYR A 267 9.45 -4.88 4.39
N LYS A 268 9.19 -5.34 3.19
CA LYS A 268 9.96 -6.40 2.54
C LYS A 268 10.39 -5.94 1.17
N SER A 269 11.66 -6.12 0.84
CA SER A 269 12.17 -5.89 -0.52
C SER A 269 13.01 -7.05 -1.00
N VAL A 270 12.77 -7.46 -2.24
CA VAL A 270 13.57 -8.45 -2.95
C VAL A 270 14.44 -7.70 -3.95
N PHE A 271 15.74 -7.78 -3.81
CA PHE A 271 16.68 -7.13 -4.70
C PHE A 271 16.85 -7.91 -6.01
N LYS A 272 17.30 -7.25 -7.07
CA LYS A 272 17.63 -7.88 -8.36
C LYS A 272 18.74 -8.92 -8.23
N SER A 273 19.60 -8.80 -7.21
CA SER A 273 20.61 -9.80 -6.83
C SER A 273 20.06 -11.07 -6.21
N GLY A 274 18.76 -11.11 -5.88
CA GLY A 274 18.12 -12.17 -5.12
C GLY A 274 18.18 -12.00 -3.59
N ALA A 275 18.92 -11.02 -3.09
CA ALA A 275 18.93 -10.73 -1.65
C ALA A 275 17.56 -10.22 -1.19
N ILE A 276 17.18 -10.57 0.04
CA ILE A 276 15.92 -10.15 0.66
C ILE A 276 16.26 -9.27 1.85
N TYR A 277 15.57 -8.14 1.98
CA TYR A 277 15.57 -7.29 3.16
C TYR A 277 14.16 -7.24 3.73
N GLU A 278 14.04 -7.55 5.01
CA GLU A 278 12.79 -7.47 5.75
C GLU A 278 12.99 -6.60 7.00
N ASP A 279 12.03 -5.75 7.27
CA ASP A 279 12.02 -4.89 8.44
C ASP A 279 10.59 -4.76 8.98
N ASP A 280 10.47 -4.60 10.30
CA ASP A 280 9.21 -4.51 11.01
C ASP A 280 9.36 -3.48 12.12
N GLY A 281 8.50 -2.46 12.12
CA GLY A 281 8.65 -1.37 13.07
C GLY A 281 7.49 -0.40 13.09
N TYR A 282 7.74 0.73 13.73
CA TYR A 282 6.79 1.82 13.81
C TYR A 282 7.20 2.95 12.88
N LEU A 283 6.30 3.29 11.97
CA LEU A 283 6.36 4.50 11.17
C LEU A 283 5.50 5.56 11.84
N PHE A 284 6.07 6.73 12.12
CA PHE A 284 5.31 7.92 12.51
C PHE A 284 5.49 8.99 11.44
N MET A 285 4.38 9.65 11.09
CA MET A 285 4.33 10.75 10.13
C MET A 285 3.57 11.92 10.75
N LEU A 286 4.15 13.11 10.63
CA LEU A 286 3.46 14.37 10.96
C LEU A 286 2.98 15.00 9.66
N TRP A 287 1.67 14.96 9.46
CA TRP A 287 1.00 15.48 8.29
C TRP A 287 0.43 16.87 8.51
N ASP A 288 0.53 17.70 7.48
CA ASP A 288 -0.17 18.98 7.34
C ASP A 288 -1.27 18.85 6.28
N PHE A 289 -2.53 18.93 6.71
CA PHE A 289 -3.72 18.88 5.86
C PHE A 289 -4.41 20.24 5.75
N ARG A 290 -3.73 21.35 6.02
CA ARG A 290 -4.30 22.69 5.85
C ARG A 290 -4.64 22.99 4.39
N ASP A 291 -3.87 22.47 3.46
CA ASP A 291 -4.23 22.34 2.04
C ASP A 291 -4.63 20.89 1.76
N GLU A 292 -5.94 20.63 1.71
CA GLU A 292 -6.48 19.28 1.48
C GLU A 292 -6.15 18.72 0.09
N ASN A 293 -5.86 19.59 -0.89
CA ASN A 293 -5.48 19.17 -2.24
C ASN A 293 -3.98 18.85 -2.35
N ARG A 294 -3.19 19.33 -1.40
CA ARG A 294 -1.74 19.11 -1.38
C ARG A 294 -1.22 18.89 0.04
N PRO A 295 -1.69 17.85 0.74
CA PRO A 295 -1.16 17.53 2.07
C PRO A 295 0.32 17.22 2.03
N GLN A 296 1.02 17.62 3.11
CA GLN A 296 2.47 17.45 3.20
C GLN A 296 2.90 16.74 4.49
N ILE A 297 3.96 15.94 4.40
CA ILE A 297 4.62 15.31 5.53
C ILE A 297 5.82 16.18 5.95
N HIS A 298 5.78 16.75 7.15
CA HIS A 298 6.88 17.52 7.72
C HIS A 298 7.88 16.63 8.48
N VAL A 299 7.41 15.54 9.07
CA VAL A 299 8.27 14.60 9.78
C VAL A 299 7.86 13.18 9.40
N ARG A 300 8.86 12.36 9.07
CA ARG A 300 8.72 10.92 8.93
C ARG A 300 9.77 10.24 9.78
N THR A 301 9.35 9.35 10.69
CA THR A 301 10.29 8.58 11.51
C THR A 301 10.06 7.10 11.34
N TRP A 302 11.12 6.34 11.48
CA TRP A 302 11.10 4.89 11.52
C TRP A 302 11.80 4.40 12.78
N GLN A 303 11.15 3.54 13.55
CA GLN A 303 11.72 2.88 14.73
C GLN A 303 11.53 1.37 14.60
N PRO A 304 12.59 0.56 14.82
CA PRO A 304 12.46 -0.89 14.81
C PRO A 304 11.52 -1.35 15.92
N TYR A 305 10.74 -2.39 15.66
CA TYR A 305 9.88 -3.01 16.68
C TYR A 305 10.69 -3.88 17.64
N TRP A 306 11.62 -4.65 17.08
CA TRP A 306 12.43 -5.56 17.84
C TRP A 306 13.75 -4.88 18.25
N MET A 307 14.09 -5.01 19.53
CA MET A 307 15.32 -4.47 20.10
C MET A 307 16.48 -5.47 20.06
N ASP A 308 16.21 -6.73 19.67
CA ASP A 308 17.20 -7.79 19.57
C ASP A 308 16.95 -8.68 18.33
N ASP A 309 18.01 -9.32 17.84
CA ASP A 309 17.94 -10.20 16.66
C ASP A 309 17.12 -11.47 16.93
N ALA A 310 17.02 -11.89 18.20
CA ALA A 310 16.21 -13.05 18.61
C ALA A 310 14.71 -12.74 18.67
N LYS A 311 14.31 -11.47 18.45
CA LYS A 311 12.92 -11.01 18.50
C LYS A 311 12.23 -11.32 19.83
N THR A 312 12.94 -11.16 20.95
CA THR A 312 12.44 -11.40 22.30
C THR A 312 12.06 -10.13 23.04
N GLN A 313 12.63 -8.98 22.65
CA GLN A 313 12.40 -7.68 23.27
C GLN A 313 11.84 -6.69 22.24
N THR A 314 10.77 -6.01 22.61
CA THR A 314 10.18 -4.94 21.79
C THR A 314 10.60 -3.57 22.30
N ILE A 315 10.51 -2.56 21.43
CA ILE A 315 10.68 -1.17 21.85
C ILE A 315 9.62 -0.82 22.92
N PRO A 316 10.00 -0.22 24.06
CA PRO A 316 9.04 0.24 25.05
C PRO A 316 8.11 1.32 24.50
N GLU A 317 6.85 1.32 24.92
CA GLU A 317 5.84 2.24 24.39
C GLU A 317 6.15 3.70 24.69
N ASP A 318 6.75 4.00 25.84
CA ASP A 318 7.21 5.32 26.26
C ASP A 318 8.40 5.86 25.43
N GLN A 319 9.07 5.00 24.66
CA GLN A 319 10.13 5.37 23.72
C GLN A 319 9.62 5.53 22.27
N LEU A 320 8.34 5.25 22.03
CA LEU A 320 7.76 5.43 20.70
C LEU A 320 7.61 6.91 20.37
N ILE A 321 8.13 7.27 19.21
CA ILE A 321 7.98 8.63 18.68
C ILE A 321 6.50 8.88 18.36
N ASN A 322 6.00 10.03 18.79
CA ASN A 322 4.63 10.45 18.61
C ASN A 322 4.56 11.96 18.35
N ILE A 323 3.35 12.50 18.23
CA ILE A 323 3.13 13.91 17.88
C ILE A 323 3.76 14.90 18.89
N ASN A 324 3.86 14.52 20.17
CA ASN A 324 4.46 15.35 21.22
C ASN A 324 5.99 15.34 21.20
N SER A 325 6.61 14.45 20.41
CA SER A 325 8.06 14.36 20.27
C SER A 325 8.65 15.52 19.45
N PHE A 326 7.83 16.30 18.77
CA PHE A 326 8.25 17.38 17.88
C PHE A 326 7.63 18.70 18.31
N ARG A 327 8.46 19.74 18.39
CA ARG A 327 8.01 21.12 18.56
C ARG A 327 7.94 21.75 17.16
N ILE A 328 6.74 22.09 16.71
CA ILE A 328 6.56 22.86 15.50
C ILE A 328 6.73 24.32 15.90
N THR A 329 7.84 24.95 15.52
CA THR A 329 8.02 26.40 15.61
C THR A 329 7.29 27.04 14.43
N ARG A 330 6.41 28.00 14.71
CA ARG A 330 5.69 28.79 13.71
C ARG A 330 6.62 29.70 12.95
#